data_cac5881f42b105a58fae329162d5977b
#
_entry.id   cac5881f42b105a58fae329162d5977b
#
_cell.length_a   1.000
_cell.length_b   1.000
_cell.length_c   1.000
_cell.angle_alpha   90.00
_cell.angle_beta   90.00
_cell.angle_gamma   90.00
#
_symmetry.space_group_name_H-M   'P 1'
#
loop_
_entity.id
_entity.type
_entity.pdbx_description
1 polymer ?
#
loop_
_entity_poly.entity_id
_entity_poly.type
_entity_poly.pdbx_seq_one_letter_code
_entity_poly.pdbx_strand_id
1 'polypeptide(L)'
;MQDLNDLFYFAKVVEAGGFAAAGRALGIPKSRLSRRIAELEQRLGARLLQRSTRKLALTDIGERYLRHCQAMLLEAEQAEETVTNLTSEPRGRVRFSTPPGVAILPNLINEFLSRYPRVQLEVLQTSRRIDLLNEAVDVALRVRNVDDEEPGLITRRLLPARAHIVARPDLVAGLHLEQPEDLQQLPALGAIGADRRIHLRFCHATSQEFREIALEARLAVDDFPMRKAAALAGVGITLLPTTHCHEELADGRLIALLPQWTVPQGHIQLAYTHRRGMSPAVRAWIDLLSDAFSRWSFPL
;
A
#
# COMPACT_ATOMS: atom_id res chain seq x y z
N MET A 1 34.15 2.66 20.56
CA MET A 1 33.27 1.93 19.64
C MET A 1 31.88 1.90 20.26
N GLN A 2 30.82 2.19 19.52
CA GLN A 2 29.46 2.17 20.03
C GLN A 2 29.04 0.71 20.26
N ASP A 3 28.57 0.40 21.49
CA ASP A 3 28.05 -0.96 21.77
C ASP A 3 26.56 -1.02 21.36
N LEU A 4 26.27 -1.77 20.31
CA LEU A 4 24.91 -1.92 19.78
C LEU A 4 23.95 -2.59 20.80
N ASN A 5 24.48 -3.34 21.74
CA ASN A 5 23.66 -3.94 22.82
C ASN A 5 23.02 -2.87 23.70
N ASP A 6 23.62 -1.68 23.85
CA ASP A 6 23.01 -0.62 24.64
C ASP A 6 21.74 -0.09 23.99
N LEU A 7 21.70 -0.02 22.65
CA LEU A 7 20.53 0.38 21.88
C LEU A 7 19.42 -0.67 22.01
N PHE A 8 19.81 -1.95 21.93
CA PHE A 8 18.88 -3.08 22.17
C PHE A 8 18.27 -3.03 23.56
N TYR A 9 19.10 -2.90 24.61
CA TYR A 9 18.61 -2.84 25.99
C TYR A 9 17.70 -1.63 26.24
N PHE A 10 18.04 -0.47 25.68
CA PHE A 10 17.20 0.72 25.79
C PHE A 10 15.82 0.49 25.15
N ALA A 11 15.76 0.01 23.92
CA ALA A 11 14.51 -0.28 23.23
C ALA A 11 13.66 -1.31 24.02
N LYS A 12 14.27 -2.39 24.53
CA LYS A 12 13.58 -3.44 25.28
C LYS A 12 13.07 -2.97 26.64
N VAL A 13 13.79 -2.08 27.32
CA VAL A 13 13.32 -1.47 28.60
C VAL A 13 12.10 -0.60 28.36
N VAL A 14 12.07 0.16 27.28
CA VAL A 14 10.91 1.01 26.93
C VAL A 14 9.72 0.14 26.51
N GLU A 15 9.92 -0.83 25.66
CA GLU A 15 8.90 -1.77 25.17
C GLU A 15 8.22 -2.53 26.32
N ALA A 16 9.01 -3.00 27.27
CA ALA A 16 8.51 -3.73 28.43
C ALA A 16 7.87 -2.81 29.52
N GLY A 17 7.90 -1.49 29.32
CA GLY A 17 7.37 -0.53 30.28
C GLY A 17 8.21 -0.38 31.57
N GLY A 18 9.45 -0.92 31.59
CA GLY A 18 10.35 -0.75 32.73
C GLY A 18 11.45 -1.79 32.89
N PHE A 19 12.45 -1.43 33.68
CA PHE A 19 13.65 -2.25 33.91
C PHE A 19 13.37 -3.63 34.51
N ALA A 20 12.40 -3.74 35.42
CA ALA A 20 12.07 -5.02 36.03
C ALA A 20 11.41 -6.00 35.06
N ALA A 21 10.49 -5.51 34.22
CA ALA A 21 9.82 -6.30 33.21
C ALA A 21 10.80 -6.71 32.10
N ALA A 22 11.61 -5.77 31.61
CA ALA A 22 12.66 -6.07 30.63
C ALA A 22 13.69 -7.06 31.17
N GLY A 23 14.09 -6.94 32.44
CA GLY A 23 15.03 -7.87 33.06
C GLY A 23 14.52 -9.29 33.12
N ARG A 24 13.23 -9.48 33.43
CA ARG A 24 12.59 -10.82 33.37
C ARG A 24 12.53 -11.37 31.95
N ALA A 25 12.15 -10.53 30.99
CA ALA A 25 12.03 -10.95 29.58
C ALA A 25 13.38 -11.33 28.96
N LEU A 26 14.47 -10.66 29.36
CA LEU A 26 15.81 -10.86 28.79
C LEU A 26 16.71 -11.81 29.63
N GLY A 27 16.25 -12.23 30.80
CA GLY A 27 17.10 -12.99 31.73
C GLY A 27 18.27 -12.19 32.29
N ILE A 28 18.16 -10.86 32.38
CA ILE A 28 19.21 -9.94 32.81
C ILE A 28 18.80 -9.23 34.11
N PRO A 29 19.68 -9.13 35.13
CA PRO A 29 19.37 -8.41 36.36
C PRO A 29 19.01 -6.94 36.07
N LYS A 30 17.93 -6.45 36.71
CA LYS A 30 17.48 -5.03 36.63
C LYS A 30 18.63 -4.04 36.84
N SER A 31 19.51 -4.30 37.81
CA SER A 31 20.66 -3.44 38.15
C SER A 31 21.63 -3.31 36.95
N ARG A 32 21.87 -4.41 36.24
CA ARG A 32 22.73 -4.42 35.04
C ARG A 32 22.13 -3.59 33.92
N LEU A 33 20.83 -3.75 33.65
CA LEU A 33 20.13 -2.94 32.62
C LEU A 33 20.15 -1.45 32.97
N SER A 34 19.85 -1.11 34.25
CA SER A 34 19.86 0.27 34.68
C SER A 34 21.23 0.93 34.59
N ARG A 35 22.31 0.19 34.90
CA ARG A 35 23.68 0.68 34.77
C ARG A 35 24.03 0.89 33.28
N ARG A 36 23.73 -0.06 32.39
CA ARG A 36 24.03 0.04 30.94
C ARG A 36 23.33 1.24 30.32
N ILE A 37 22.07 1.51 30.67
CA ILE A 37 21.35 2.67 30.15
C ILE A 37 21.88 3.98 30.74
N ALA A 38 22.30 4.02 32.01
CA ALA A 38 22.93 5.19 32.59
C ALA A 38 24.29 5.52 31.89
N GLU A 39 25.08 4.48 31.60
CA GLU A 39 26.33 4.62 30.83
C GLU A 39 26.06 5.10 29.39
N LEU A 40 24.99 4.61 28.76
CA LEU A 40 24.54 5.08 27.44
C LEU A 40 24.18 6.57 27.48
N GLU A 41 23.35 7.00 28.43
CA GLU A 41 22.95 8.42 28.62
C GLU A 41 24.18 9.32 28.87
N GLN A 42 25.10 8.85 29.70
CA GLN A 42 26.35 9.56 29.97
C GLN A 42 27.21 9.73 28.70
N ARG A 43 27.36 8.67 27.92
CA ARG A 43 28.11 8.70 26.65
C ARG A 43 27.48 9.63 25.62
N LEU A 44 26.15 9.67 25.55
CA LEU A 44 25.40 10.55 24.64
C LEU A 44 25.34 12.00 25.13
N GLY A 45 25.69 12.26 26.39
CA GLY A 45 25.56 13.59 26.99
C GLY A 45 24.09 14.05 27.14
N ALA A 46 23.15 13.13 27.04
CA ALA A 46 21.73 13.42 27.04
C ALA A 46 20.92 12.37 27.82
N ARG A 47 19.86 12.81 28.51
CA ARG A 47 18.94 11.92 29.14
C ARG A 47 17.88 11.43 28.16
N LEU A 48 17.71 10.12 28.10
CA LEU A 48 16.69 9.46 27.28
C LEU A 48 15.43 9.14 28.09
N LEU A 49 15.61 8.90 29.40
CA LEU A 49 14.52 8.56 30.33
C LEU A 49 14.29 9.68 31.33
N GLN A 50 13.03 9.98 31.64
CA GLN A 50 12.65 10.89 32.69
C GLN A 50 12.84 10.20 34.06
N ARG A 51 13.38 10.92 35.05
CA ARG A 51 13.49 10.42 36.43
C ARG A 51 12.13 10.56 37.12
N SER A 52 11.25 9.59 36.92
CA SER A 52 10.06 9.45 37.75
C SER A 52 10.08 8.08 38.42
N THR A 53 9.77 8.06 39.74
CA THR A 53 9.76 6.84 40.52
C THR A 53 8.53 5.97 40.29
N ARG A 54 7.51 6.47 39.58
CA ARG A 54 6.21 5.79 39.41
C ARG A 54 5.96 5.22 38.03
N LYS A 55 6.50 5.81 36.95
CA LYS A 55 6.36 5.29 35.59
C LYS A 55 7.63 5.61 34.79
N LEU A 56 8.01 4.67 33.91
CA LEU A 56 9.02 4.92 32.89
C LEU A 56 8.43 5.88 31.86
N ALA A 57 9.06 7.03 31.66
CA ALA A 57 8.69 7.98 30.62
C ALA A 57 9.94 8.35 29.81
N LEU A 58 9.76 8.63 28.54
CA LEU A 58 10.80 9.11 27.63
C LEU A 58 10.92 10.63 27.71
N THR A 59 12.10 11.14 27.41
CA THR A 59 12.30 12.54 27.00
C THR A 59 12.05 12.67 25.51
N ASP A 60 11.89 13.90 24.98
CA ASP A 60 11.74 14.14 23.53
C ASP A 60 12.94 13.57 22.73
N ILE A 61 14.15 13.69 23.32
CA ILE A 61 15.37 13.08 22.74
C ILE A 61 15.29 11.56 22.85
N GLY A 62 14.76 11.03 23.94
CA GLY A 62 14.55 9.60 24.14
C GLY A 62 13.60 8.99 23.13
N GLU A 63 12.51 9.66 22.79
CA GLU A 63 11.57 9.22 21.75
C GLU A 63 12.24 9.18 20.35
N ARG A 64 13.01 10.23 20.03
CA ARG A 64 13.76 10.27 18.77
C ARG A 64 14.80 9.16 18.71
N TYR A 65 15.53 8.97 19.79
CA TYR A 65 16.56 7.93 19.89
C TYR A 65 15.94 6.52 19.81
N LEU A 66 14.78 6.31 20.44
CA LEU A 66 14.04 5.04 20.36
C LEU A 66 13.70 4.66 18.93
N ARG A 67 13.25 5.61 18.11
CA ARG A 67 12.96 5.33 16.68
C ARG A 67 14.20 4.83 15.95
N HIS A 68 15.36 5.40 16.19
CA HIS A 68 16.62 4.91 15.61
C HIS A 68 17.04 3.54 16.14
N CYS A 69 16.83 3.27 17.44
CA CYS A 69 17.08 1.95 18.01
C CYS A 69 16.18 0.88 17.38
N GLN A 70 14.90 1.18 17.21
CA GLN A 70 13.93 0.28 16.60
C GLN A 70 14.28 0.00 15.13
N ALA A 71 14.67 1.03 14.36
CA ALA A 71 15.12 0.85 12.98
C ALA A 71 16.36 -0.05 12.88
N MET A 72 17.36 0.17 13.74
CA MET A 72 18.56 -0.66 13.78
C MET A 72 18.26 -2.13 14.14
N LEU A 73 17.42 -2.35 15.15
CA LEU A 73 17.02 -3.71 15.54
C LEU A 73 16.31 -4.45 14.42
N LEU A 74 15.50 -3.73 13.69
CA LEU A 74 14.82 -4.24 12.52
C LEU A 74 15.80 -4.66 11.43
N GLU A 75 16.80 -3.84 11.11
CA GLU A 75 17.83 -4.20 10.12
C GLU A 75 18.65 -5.43 10.58
N ALA A 76 18.93 -5.55 11.88
CA ALA A 76 19.61 -6.73 12.42
C ALA A 76 18.73 -7.99 12.29
N GLU A 77 17.44 -7.90 12.61
CA GLU A 77 16.48 -8.99 12.41
C GLU A 77 16.38 -9.39 10.92
N GLN A 78 16.37 -8.42 10.01
CA GLN A 78 16.36 -8.68 8.56
C GLN A 78 17.64 -9.38 8.07
N ALA A 79 18.78 -9.05 8.64
CA ALA A 79 20.04 -9.72 8.32
C ALA A 79 20.01 -11.19 8.73
N GLU A 80 19.51 -11.51 9.94
CA GLU A 80 19.35 -12.90 10.41
C GLU A 80 18.30 -13.64 9.57
N GLU A 81 17.18 -12.98 9.25
CA GLU A 81 16.15 -13.54 8.39
C GLU A 81 16.68 -13.84 6.98
N THR A 82 17.56 -13.00 6.44
CA THR A 82 18.18 -13.25 5.13
C THR A 82 18.91 -14.58 5.11
N VAL A 83 19.64 -14.92 6.18
CA VAL A 83 20.33 -16.19 6.31
C VAL A 83 19.35 -17.36 6.53
N THR A 84 18.34 -17.15 7.36
CA THR A 84 17.32 -18.18 7.66
C THR A 84 16.43 -18.45 6.44
N ASN A 85 16.12 -17.43 5.65
CA ASN A 85 15.29 -17.55 4.45
C ASN A 85 16.03 -18.24 3.28
N LEU A 86 17.35 -18.19 3.25
CA LEU A 86 18.16 -18.97 2.29
C LEU A 86 18.02 -20.49 2.52
N THR A 87 17.57 -20.90 3.70
CA THR A 87 17.47 -22.32 4.11
C THR A 87 16.04 -22.82 4.28
N SER A 88 15.04 -21.95 4.28
CA SER A 88 13.64 -22.35 4.53
C SER A 88 12.80 -22.26 3.26
N GLU A 89 12.34 -23.41 2.77
CA GLU A 89 11.36 -23.46 1.67
C GLU A 89 10.08 -22.69 2.07
N PRO A 90 9.58 -21.74 1.23
CA PRO A 90 8.33 -21.02 1.48
C PRO A 90 7.16 -21.99 1.72
N ARG A 91 6.46 -21.82 2.84
CA ARG A 91 5.33 -22.65 3.25
C ARG A 91 4.35 -21.87 4.12
N GLY A 92 3.13 -22.38 4.25
CA GLY A 92 2.07 -21.77 5.07
C GLY A 92 1.18 -20.84 4.28
N ARG A 93 0.38 -20.05 4.97
CA ARG A 93 -0.65 -19.21 4.37
C ARG A 93 -0.14 -17.80 4.08
N VAL A 94 -0.54 -17.28 2.91
CA VAL A 94 -0.37 -15.88 2.49
C VAL A 94 -1.74 -15.30 2.19
N ARG A 95 -2.11 -14.20 2.86
CA ARG A 95 -3.36 -13.46 2.62
C ARG A 95 -3.05 -12.19 1.84
N PHE A 96 -3.51 -12.15 0.63
CA PHE A 96 -3.23 -11.10 -0.34
C PHE A 96 -4.52 -10.39 -0.75
N SER A 97 -4.52 -9.05 -0.72
CA SER A 97 -5.61 -8.28 -1.27
C SER A 97 -5.21 -7.53 -2.54
N THR A 98 -6.14 -7.41 -3.48
CA THR A 98 -5.92 -6.76 -4.77
C THR A 98 -7.21 -6.17 -5.31
N PRO A 99 -7.15 -5.07 -6.11
CA PRO A 99 -8.29 -4.67 -6.91
C PRO A 99 -8.71 -5.77 -7.90
N PRO A 100 -9.97 -5.84 -8.28
CA PRO A 100 -10.41 -6.74 -9.34
C PRO A 100 -9.79 -6.37 -10.70
N GLY A 101 -9.62 -7.38 -11.57
CA GLY A 101 -9.23 -7.16 -12.97
C GLY A 101 -7.75 -6.88 -13.22
N VAL A 102 -6.85 -7.10 -12.28
CA VAL A 102 -5.40 -6.96 -12.53
C VAL A 102 -4.89 -8.11 -13.41
N ALA A 103 -4.73 -7.86 -14.70
CA ALA A 103 -4.53 -8.86 -15.75
C ALA A 103 -3.32 -9.79 -15.56
N ILE A 104 -2.23 -9.31 -14.94
CA ILE A 104 -1.00 -10.11 -14.74
C ILE A 104 -1.14 -11.13 -13.58
N LEU A 105 -2.06 -10.90 -12.62
CA LEU A 105 -2.13 -11.71 -11.40
C LEU A 105 -2.44 -13.19 -11.62
N PRO A 106 -3.35 -13.62 -12.52
CA PRO A 106 -3.63 -15.04 -12.72
C PRO A 106 -2.37 -15.85 -13.05
N ASN A 107 -1.52 -15.32 -13.92
CA ASN A 107 -0.27 -15.99 -14.30
C ASN A 107 0.73 -16.03 -13.12
N LEU A 108 0.85 -14.94 -12.38
CA LEU A 108 1.74 -14.86 -11.20
C LEU A 108 1.29 -15.80 -10.07
N ILE A 109 -0.01 -15.91 -9.85
CA ILE A 109 -0.58 -16.85 -8.88
C ILE A 109 -0.22 -18.29 -9.26
N ASN A 110 -0.41 -18.65 -10.53
CA ASN A 110 -0.09 -19.98 -11.03
C ASN A 110 1.41 -20.27 -10.92
N GLU A 111 2.27 -19.32 -11.29
CA GLU A 111 3.73 -19.43 -11.14
C GLU A 111 4.11 -19.64 -9.67
N PHE A 112 3.59 -18.81 -8.77
CA PHE A 112 3.89 -18.85 -7.35
C PHE A 112 3.51 -20.19 -6.71
N LEU A 113 2.28 -20.64 -6.93
CA LEU A 113 1.78 -21.87 -6.34
C LEU A 113 2.45 -23.13 -6.93
N SER A 114 2.84 -23.09 -8.21
CA SER A 114 3.62 -24.16 -8.84
C SER A 114 5.04 -24.25 -8.26
N ARG A 115 5.66 -23.08 -8.01
CA ARG A 115 7.02 -22.98 -7.44
C ARG A 115 7.07 -23.36 -5.96
N TYR A 116 5.97 -23.07 -5.20
CA TYR A 116 5.91 -23.28 -3.76
C TYR A 116 4.68 -24.10 -3.36
N PRO A 117 4.68 -25.44 -3.57
CA PRO A 117 3.49 -26.28 -3.42
C PRO A 117 2.99 -26.41 -1.96
N ARG A 118 3.79 -25.97 -0.98
CA ARG A 118 3.40 -25.92 0.44
C ARG A 118 2.79 -24.59 0.88
N VAL A 119 2.60 -23.64 -0.06
CA VAL A 119 1.97 -22.35 0.21
C VAL A 119 0.48 -22.43 -0.10
N GLN A 120 -0.32 -21.83 0.76
CA GLN A 120 -1.72 -21.55 0.55
C GLN A 120 -1.89 -20.05 0.34
N LEU A 121 -2.37 -19.62 -0.83
CA LEU A 121 -2.61 -18.22 -1.15
C LEU A 121 -4.12 -17.93 -1.07
N GLU A 122 -4.51 -17.07 -0.13
CA GLU A 122 -5.87 -16.52 -0.03
C GLU A 122 -5.91 -15.14 -0.70
N VAL A 123 -6.73 -14.99 -1.74
CA VAL A 123 -6.84 -13.74 -2.50
C VAL A 123 -8.18 -13.08 -2.21
N LEU A 124 -8.13 -11.88 -1.65
CA LEU A 124 -9.28 -11.01 -1.44
C LEU A 124 -9.32 -9.94 -2.53
N GLN A 125 -10.25 -10.07 -3.47
CA GLN A 125 -10.46 -9.05 -4.50
C GLN A 125 -11.42 -7.98 -4.00
N THR A 126 -10.92 -6.73 -3.91
CA THR A 126 -11.74 -5.59 -3.48
C THR A 126 -11.06 -4.28 -3.84
N SER A 127 -11.84 -3.26 -4.19
CA SER A 127 -11.36 -1.88 -4.41
C SER A 127 -11.51 -1.01 -3.16
N ARG A 128 -12.20 -1.48 -2.13
CA ARG A 128 -12.29 -0.72 -0.88
C ARG A 128 -10.95 -0.63 -0.17
N ARG A 129 -10.80 0.38 0.66
CA ARG A 129 -9.65 0.47 1.56
C ARG A 129 -9.71 -0.65 2.60
N ILE A 130 -8.66 -1.45 2.68
CA ILE A 130 -8.50 -2.54 3.64
C ILE A 130 -7.59 -2.08 4.77
N ASP A 131 -8.00 -2.36 6.00
CA ASP A 131 -7.12 -2.29 7.16
C ASP A 131 -6.34 -3.62 7.27
N LEU A 132 -5.07 -3.59 6.86
CA LEU A 132 -4.24 -4.79 6.81
C LEU A 132 -4.11 -5.48 8.17
N LEU A 133 -4.05 -4.69 9.26
CA LEU A 133 -3.88 -5.22 10.60
C LEU A 133 -5.15 -5.88 11.13
N ASN A 134 -6.28 -5.17 11.05
CA ASN A 134 -7.53 -5.65 11.60
C ASN A 134 -8.17 -6.76 10.75
N GLU A 135 -7.94 -6.74 9.44
CA GLU A 135 -8.45 -7.76 8.52
C GLU A 135 -7.46 -8.91 8.28
N ALA A 136 -6.31 -8.87 8.98
CA ALA A 136 -5.27 -9.90 8.91
C ALA A 136 -4.79 -10.19 7.47
N VAL A 137 -4.63 -9.14 6.66
CA VAL A 137 -4.07 -9.22 5.31
C VAL A 137 -2.56 -9.01 5.40
N ASP A 138 -1.78 -9.91 4.80
CA ASP A 138 -0.31 -9.84 4.84
C ASP A 138 0.22 -8.81 3.85
N VAL A 139 -0.33 -8.81 2.62
CA VAL A 139 0.10 -7.95 1.52
C VAL A 139 -1.12 -7.41 0.78
N ALA A 140 -1.13 -6.12 0.48
CA ALA A 140 -2.12 -5.50 -0.38
C ALA A 140 -1.48 -4.89 -1.63
N LEU A 141 -1.98 -5.25 -2.82
CA LEU A 141 -1.74 -4.50 -4.05
C LEU A 141 -2.83 -3.43 -4.14
N ARG A 142 -2.44 -2.18 -4.30
CA ARG A 142 -3.40 -1.07 -4.30
C ARG A 142 -2.91 0.09 -5.15
N VAL A 143 -3.83 0.97 -5.53
CA VAL A 143 -3.51 2.27 -6.12
C VAL A 143 -3.70 3.33 -5.07
N ARG A 144 -2.71 4.20 -4.88
CA ARG A 144 -2.78 5.34 -3.94
C ARG A 144 -2.10 6.56 -4.52
N ASN A 145 -2.60 7.72 -4.15
CA ASN A 145 -1.94 8.99 -4.40
C ASN A 145 -0.72 9.14 -3.49
N VAL A 146 0.19 10.04 -3.87
CA VAL A 146 1.46 10.26 -3.15
C VAL A 146 1.22 10.68 -1.69
N ASP A 147 0.12 11.39 -1.43
CA ASP A 147 -0.21 11.96 -0.12
C ASP A 147 -0.98 11.01 0.81
N ASP A 148 -1.30 9.80 0.35
CA ASP A 148 -2.08 8.79 1.10
C ASP A 148 -1.16 7.84 1.90
N GLU A 149 -0.19 8.36 2.62
CA GLU A 149 0.68 7.54 3.48
C GLU A 149 -0.06 7.09 4.74
N GLU A 150 -0.04 5.79 5.01
CA GLU A 150 -0.60 5.19 6.22
C GLU A 150 0.49 4.91 7.25
N PRO A 151 0.45 5.55 8.43
CA PRO A 151 1.41 5.25 9.49
C PRO A 151 1.40 3.75 9.85
N GLY A 152 2.58 3.15 9.96
CA GLY A 152 2.71 1.73 10.34
C GLY A 152 2.66 0.72 9.19
N LEU A 153 2.49 1.17 7.95
CA LEU A 153 2.63 0.31 6.77
C LEU A 153 3.93 0.60 6.02
N ILE A 154 4.54 -0.44 5.50
CA ILE A 154 5.58 -0.33 4.49
C ILE A 154 4.92 -0.32 3.14
N THR A 155 5.29 0.65 2.30
CA THR A 155 4.79 0.76 0.94
C THR A 155 5.94 0.64 -0.05
N ARG A 156 5.77 -0.22 -1.06
CA ARG A 156 6.69 -0.34 -2.19
C ARG A 156 5.97 0.08 -3.45
N ARG A 157 6.37 1.22 -4.00
CA ARG A 157 5.83 1.71 -5.29
C ARG A 157 6.32 0.81 -6.41
N LEU A 158 5.40 0.43 -7.30
CA LEU A 158 5.67 -0.44 -8.45
C LEU A 158 5.65 0.35 -9.75
N LEU A 159 4.48 0.87 -10.12
CA LEU A 159 4.27 1.59 -11.39
C LEU A 159 3.38 2.82 -11.18
N PRO A 160 3.54 3.87 -12.00
CA PRO A 160 2.54 4.92 -12.10
C PRO A 160 1.18 4.35 -12.50
N ALA A 161 0.11 4.84 -11.87
CA ALA A 161 -1.25 4.49 -12.24
C ALA A 161 -1.91 5.68 -12.94
N ARG A 162 -2.33 5.47 -14.19
CA ARG A 162 -3.11 6.44 -14.96
C ARG A 162 -4.48 5.88 -15.26
N ALA A 163 -5.48 6.75 -15.36
CA ALA A 163 -6.83 6.37 -15.73
C ALA A 163 -7.44 7.44 -16.61
N HIS A 164 -8.42 7.04 -17.39
CA HIS A 164 -9.13 7.90 -18.34
C HIS A 164 -10.63 7.78 -18.14
N ILE A 165 -11.35 8.87 -18.31
CA ILE A 165 -12.79 8.81 -18.55
C ILE A 165 -12.97 8.42 -20.00
N VAL A 166 -13.64 7.31 -20.25
CA VAL A 166 -13.80 6.74 -21.58
C VAL A 166 -15.28 6.58 -21.96
N ALA A 167 -15.53 6.66 -23.25
CA ALA A 167 -16.82 6.41 -23.86
C ALA A 167 -16.67 5.74 -25.22
N ARG A 168 -17.73 5.05 -25.67
CA ARG A 168 -17.87 4.69 -27.09
C ARG A 168 -18.10 5.96 -27.91
N PRO A 169 -17.44 6.16 -29.08
CA PRO A 169 -17.49 7.40 -29.86
C PRO A 169 -18.91 7.90 -30.19
N ASP A 170 -19.81 7.01 -30.54
CA ASP A 170 -21.19 7.37 -30.91
C ASP A 170 -22.02 7.89 -29.73
N LEU A 171 -21.69 7.50 -28.50
CA LEU A 171 -22.39 8.00 -27.32
C LEU A 171 -22.21 9.52 -27.12
N VAL A 172 -21.09 10.06 -27.56
CA VAL A 172 -20.72 11.47 -27.41
C VAL A 172 -20.69 12.25 -28.73
N ALA A 173 -21.13 11.61 -29.82
CA ALA A 173 -21.17 12.25 -31.13
C ALA A 173 -22.06 13.49 -31.13
N GLY A 174 -21.49 14.64 -31.57
CA GLY A 174 -22.19 15.93 -31.58
C GLY A 174 -22.28 16.64 -30.23
N LEU A 175 -21.75 16.10 -29.16
CA LEU A 175 -21.66 16.78 -27.88
C LEU A 175 -20.36 17.59 -27.78
N HIS A 176 -20.45 18.72 -27.10
CA HIS A 176 -19.30 19.57 -26.80
C HIS A 176 -18.94 19.36 -25.32
N LEU A 177 -17.81 18.69 -25.07
CA LEU A 177 -17.37 18.31 -23.73
C LEU A 177 -16.01 18.96 -23.46
N GLU A 178 -16.00 20.06 -22.71
CA GLU A 178 -14.78 20.80 -22.37
C GLU A 178 -14.49 20.79 -20.87
N GLN A 179 -15.53 20.76 -20.06
CA GLN A 179 -15.45 20.84 -18.61
C GLN A 179 -15.95 19.55 -17.96
N PRO A 180 -15.43 19.19 -16.75
CA PRO A 180 -15.91 18.02 -16.03
C PRO A 180 -17.43 17.99 -15.82
N GLU A 181 -18.05 19.15 -15.63
CA GLU A 181 -19.49 19.31 -15.42
C GLU A 181 -20.31 18.86 -16.64
N ASP A 182 -19.74 18.93 -17.85
CA ASP A 182 -20.41 18.50 -19.08
C ASP A 182 -20.71 16.99 -19.09
N LEU A 183 -19.99 16.23 -18.27
CA LEU A 183 -20.24 14.78 -18.11
C LEU A 183 -21.58 14.47 -17.42
N GLN A 184 -22.19 15.45 -16.74
CA GLN A 184 -23.49 15.27 -16.04
C GLN A 184 -24.64 14.97 -17.00
N GLN A 185 -24.50 15.32 -18.30
CA GLN A 185 -25.49 15.02 -19.33
C GLN A 185 -25.40 13.57 -19.85
N LEU A 186 -24.40 12.82 -19.41
CA LEU A 186 -24.14 11.46 -19.88
C LEU A 186 -24.45 10.40 -18.83
N PRO A 187 -24.96 9.23 -19.22
CA PRO A 187 -25.10 8.11 -18.29
C PRO A 187 -23.73 7.66 -17.80
N ALA A 188 -23.58 7.49 -16.47
CA ALA A 188 -22.31 7.13 -15.84
C ALA A 188 -22.31 5.71 -15.27
N LEU A 189 -21.15 5.05 -15.37
CA LEU A 189 -20.91 3.69 -14.87
C LEU A 189 -19.75 3.74 -13.88
N GLY A 190 -19.92 3.23 -12.67
CA GLY A 190 -18.83 3.28 -11.68
C GLY A 190 -19.20 2.75 -10.30
N ALA A 191 -18.24 2.80 -9.39
CA ALA A 191 -18.50 2.60 -7.98
C ALA A 191 -19.23 3.81 -7.40
N ILE A 192 -20.21 3.57 -6.54
CA ILE A 192 -20.98 4.60 -5.88
C ILE A 192 -20.46 4.83 -4.45
N GLY A 193 -20.49 6.09 -4.02
CA GLY A 193 -20.26 6.50 -2.64
C GLY A 193 -21.45 6.20 -1.72
N ALA A 194 -21.33 6.64 -0.48
CA ALA A 194 -22.40 6.50 0.52
C ALA A 194 -23.67 7.26 0.14
N ASP A 195 -23.56 8.35 -0.62
CA ASP A 195 -24.65 9.14 -1.19
C ASP A 195 -25.25 8.54 -2.48
N ARG A 196 -24.83 7.31 -2.87
CA ARG A 196 -25.21 6.59 -4.07
C ARG A 196 -24.85 7.26 -5.39
N ARG A 197 -23.89 8.18 -5.39
CA ARG A 197 -23.35 8.85 -6.57
C ARG A 197 -21.93 8.42 -6.89
N ILE A 198 -21.52 8.56 -8.16
CA ILE A 198 -20.16 8.36 -8.62
C ILE A 198 -19.41 9.67 -8.46
N HIS A 199 -18.38 9.71 -7.60
CA HIS A 199 -17.53 10.87 -7.40
C HIS A 199 -16.29 10.79 -8.27
N LEU A 200 -16.05 11.85 -9.05
CA LEU A 200 -14.89 11.98 -9.93
C LEU A 200 -14.17 13.28 -9.58
N ARG A 201 -12.85 13.18 -9.39
CA ARG A 201 -11.97 14.34 -9.20
C ARG A 201 -11.11 14.51 -10.43
N PHE A 202 -10.95 15.76 -10.86
CA PHE A 202 -10.14 16.13 -12.00
C PHE A 202 -9.13 17.19 -11.62
N CYS A 203 -8.01 17.20 -12.35
CA CYS A 203 -7.00 18.23 -12.29
C CYS A 203 -6.75 18.73 -13.73
N HIS A 204 -6.86 20.02 -13.95
CA HIS A 204 -6.57 20.58 -15.26
C HIS A 204 -5.07 20.53 -15.54
N ALA A 205 -4.68 20.02 -16.70
CA ALA A 205 -3.28 19.73 -17.02
C ALA A 205 -2.35 20.97 -16.94
N THR A 206 -2.85 22.14 -17.30
CA THR A 206 -2.04 23.37 -17.35
C THR A 206 -2.24 24.25 -16.11
N SER A 207 -3.49 24.55 -15.73
CA SER A 207 -3.78 25.47 -14.62
C SER A 207 -3.66 24.84 -13.24
N GLN A 208 -3.56 23.49 -13.15
CA GLN A 208 -3.58 22.72 -11.90
C GLN A 208 -4.86 22.97 -11.08
N GLU A 209 -5.91 23.43 -11.71
CA GLU A 209 -7.22 23.61 -11.10
C GLU A 209 -7.85 22.25 -10.80
N PHE A 210 -8.41 22.11 -9.59
CA PHE A 210 -9.12 20.90 -9.20
C PHE A 210 -10.63 21.10 -9.32
N ARG A 211 -11.31 20.09 -9.87
CA ARG A 211 -12.77 19.99 -9.96
C ARG A 211 -13.21 18.65 -9.41
N GLU A 212 -14.35 18.68 -8.73
CA GLU A 212 -14.99 17.46 -8.24
C GLU A 212 -16.45 17.48 -8.68
N ILE A 213 -16.88 16.39 -9.31
CA ILE A 213 -18.27 16.24 -9.76
C ILE A 213 -18.86 14.95 -9.20
N ALA A 214 -20.17 14.94 -9.05
CA ALA A 214 -20.93 13.77 -8.64
C ALA A 214 -21.95 13.41 -9.73
N LEU A 215 -21.88 12.20 -10.25
CA LEU A 215 -22.73 11.70 -11.34
C LEU A 215 -23.74 10.69 -10.80
N GLU A 216 -24.93 10.65 -11.40
CA GLU A 216 -25.87 9.59 -11.16
C GLU A 216 -25.45 8.29 -11.85
N ALA A 217 -25.42 7.19 -11.11
CA ALA A 217 -25.02 5.93 -11.66
C ALA A 217 -26.14 5.29 -12.47
N ARG A 218 -25.95 5.07 -13.78
CA ARG A 218 -26.77 4.18 -14.57
C ARG A 218 -26.43 2.71 -14.29
N LEU A 219 -25.16 2.42 -14.04
CA LEU A 219 -24.68 1.13 -13.57
C LEU A 219 -23.73 1.35 -12.37
N ALA A 220 -24.13 0.83 -11.21
CA ALA A 220 -23.32 0.86 -10.00
C ALA A 220 -22.56 -0.47 -9.85
N VAL A 221 -21.28 -0.48 -10.18
CA VAL A 221 -20.42 -1.67 -10.06
C VAL A 221 -18.96 -1.27 -9.83
N ASP A 222 -18.25 -2.03 -9.01
CA ASP A 222 -16.85 -1.78 -8.69
C ASP A 222 -15.89 -2.79 -9.40
N ASP A 223 -16.28 -3.23 -10.60
CA ASP A 223 -15.51 -4.16 -11.42
C ASP A 223 -15.15 -3.51 -12.75
N PHE A 224 -13.86 -3.32 -13.02
CA PHE A 224 -13.40 -2.68 -14.25
C PHE A 224 -13.74 -3.44 -15.53
N PRO A 225 -13.59 -4.77 -15.61
CA PRO A 225 -14.06 -5.55 -16.76
C PRO A 225 -15.54 -5.33 -17.08
N MET A 226 -16.42 -5.33 -16.08
CA MET A 226 -17.86 -5.06 -16.28
C MET A 226 -18.10 -3.63 -16.77
N ARG A 227 -17.42 -2.63 -16.19
CA ARG A 227 -17.52 -1.24 -16.66
C ARG A 227 -17.05 -1.10 -18.09
N LYS A 228 -15.92 -1.73 -18.46
CA LYS A 228 -15.39 -1.74 -19.82
C LYS A 228 -16.40 -2.34 -20.81
N ALA A 229 -16.94 -3.50 -20.50
CA ALA A 229 -17.93 -4.15 -21.34
C ALA A 229 -19.17 -3.28 -21.55
N ALA A 230 -19.69 -2.65 -20.50
CA ALA A 230 -20.83 -1.75 -20.56
C ALA A 230 -20.51 -0.45 -21.37
N ALA A 231 -19.31 0.11 -21.22
CA ALA A 231 -18.87 1.27 -22.00
C ALA A 231 -18.75 0.94 -23.51
N LEU A 232 -18.19 -0.21 -23.85
CA LEU A 232 -18.12 -0.73 -25.23
C LEU A 232 -19.52 -0.98 -25.84
N ALA A 233 -20.48 -1.38 -25.01
CA ALA A 233 -21.88 -1.51 -25.43
C ALA A 233 -22.61 -0.16 -25.55
N GLY A 234 -21.95 0.98 -25.26
CA GLY A 234 -22.56 2.32 -25.31
C GLY A 234 -23.53 2.61 -24.18
N VAL A 235 -23.47 1.87 -23.08
CA VAL A 235 -24.37 2.06 -21.93
C VAL A 235 -24.07 3.37 -21.18
N GLY A 236 -22.82 3.82 -21.18
CA GLY A 236 -22.43 5.05 -20.50
C GLY A 236 -20.94 5.31 -20.50
N ILE A 237 -20.54 6.41 -19.87
CA ILE A 237 -19.15 6.79 -19.64
C ILE A 237 -18.61 6.13 -18.37
N THR A 238 -17.31 5.88 -18.31
CA THR A 238 -16.69 5.32 -17.09
C THR A 238 -15.23 5.72 -16.95
N LEU A 239 -14.75 5.73 -15.71
CA LEU A 239 -13.33 5.82 -15.39
C LEU A 239 -12.71 4.42 -15.50
N LEU A 240 -11.70 4.26 -16.36
CA LEU A 240 -10.92 3.04 -16.47
C LEU A 240 -9.41 3.34 -16.32
N PRO A 241 -8.68 2.49 -15.57
CA PRO A 241 -7.22 2.51 -15.62
C PRO A 241 -6.73 2.24 -17.04
N THR A 242 -5.62 2.87 -17.45
CA THR A 242 -4.99 2.65 -18.77
C THR A 242 -4.76 1.16 -19.04
N THR A 243 -4.40 0.40 -18.01
CA THR A 243 -4.21 -1.06 -18.06
C THR A 243 -5.44 -1.85 -18.52
N HIS A 244 -6.63 -1.26 -18.46
CA HIS A 244 -7.89 -1.90 -18.83
C HIS A 244 -8.45 -1.41 -20.16
N CYS A 245 -7.99 -0.29 -20.70
CA CYS A 245 -8.60 0.33 -21.88
C CYS A 245 -7.60 0.74 -22.97
N HIS A 246 -6.29 0.45 -22.83
CA HIS A 246 -5.27 0.89 -23.79
C HIS A 246 -5.49 0.32 -25.18
N GLU A 247 -5.93 -0.93 -25.33
CA GLU A 247 -6.23 -1.55 -26.62
C GLU A 247 -7.40 -0.86 -27.30
N GLU A 248 -8.50 -0.65 -26.56
CA GLU A 248 -9.71 -0.02 -27.07
C GLU A 248 -9.54 1.47 -27.36
N LEU A 249 -8.62 2.14 -26.65
CA LEU A 249 -8.21 3.51 -26.99
C LEU A 249 -7.35 3.54 -28.26
N ALA A 250 -6.47 2.55 -28.43
CA ALA A 250 -5.58 2.46 -29.60
C ALA A 250 -6.34 2.14 -30.90
N ASP A 251 -7.36 1.28 -30.82
CA ASP A 251 -8.17 0.87 -31.97
C ASP A 251 -9.43 1.73 -32.17
N GLY A 252 -9.69 2.70 -31.31
CA GLY A 252 -10.77 3.66 -31.43
C GLY A 252 -12.17 3.14 -31.01
N ARG A 253 -12.27 1.94 -30.46
CA ARG A 253 -13.54 1.42 -29.90
C ARG A 253 -14.00 2.21 -28.68
N LEU A 254 -13.03 2.77 -27.93
CA LEU A 254 -13.25 3.76 -26.87
C LEU A 254 -12.43 5.01 -27.19
N ILE A 255 -12.92 6.15 -26.74
CA ILE A 255 -12.18 7.41 -26.76
C ILE A 255 -12.05 7.98 -25.36
N ALA A 256 -10.93 8.64 -25.09
CA ALA A 256 -10.75 9.38 -23.85
C ALA A 256 -11.46 10.73 -23.95
N LEU A 257 -12.25 11.05 -22.94
CA LEU A 257 -12.95 12.33 -22.81
C LEU A 257 -12.10 13.31 -22.03
N LEU A 258 -12.37 14.61 -22.23
CA LEU A 258 -11.75 15.71 -21.52
C LEU A 258 -10.21 15.66 -21.53
N PRO A 259 -9.54 15.76 -22.68
CA PRO A 259 -8.10 15.56 -22.80
C PRO A 259 -7.26 16.58 -22.01
N GLN A 260 -7.85 17.72 -21.64
CA GLN A 260 -7.20 18.74 -20.80
C GLN A 260 -7.37 18.50 -19.31
N TRP A 261 -8.19 17.53 -18.90
CA TRP A 261 -8.46 17.18 -17.54
C TRP A 261 -7.96 15.77 -17.24
N THR A 262 -7.12 15.64 -16.24
CA THR A 262 -6.61 14.35 -15.77
C THR A 262 -7.28 13.98 -14.46
N VAL A 263 -7.50 12.70 -14.23
CA VAL A 263 -7.80 12.23 -12.88
C VAL A 263 -6.52 12.20 -12.05
N PRO A 264 -6.58 12.42 -10.72
CA PRO A 264 -5.40 12.40 -9.88
C PRO A 264 -4.58 11.13 -10.11
N GLN A 265 -3.30 11.33 -10.43
CA GLN A 265 -2.39 10.24 -10.71
C GLN A 265 -1.96 9.59 -9.40
N GLY A 266 -1.91 8.28 -9.39
CA GLY A 266 -1.44 7.50 -8.27
C GLY A 266 -0.30 6.57 -8.65
N HIS A 267 0.04 5.67 -7.74
CA HIS A 267 0.97 4.59 -7.99
C HIS A 267 0.30 3.26 -7.63
N ILE A 268 0.52 2.26 -8.47
CA ILE A 268 0.34 0.87 -8.08
C ILE A 268 1.44 0.58 -7.07
N GLN A 269 1.06 0.12 -5.90
CA GLN A 269 2.00 -0.16 -4.82
C GLN A 269 1.61 -1.41 -4.05
N LEU A 270 2.60 -2.09 -3.50
CA LEU A 270 2.42 -3.06 -2.45
C LEU A 270 2.42 -2.35 -1.11
N ALA A 271 1.50 -2.74 -0.25
CA ALA A 271 1.49 -2.33 1.15
C ALA A 271 1.47 -3.58 2.04
N TYR A 272 2.27 -3.57 3.08
CA TYR A 272 2.36 -4.65 4.05
C TYR A 272 2.77 -4.12 5.41
N THR A 273 2.46 -4.87 6.44
CA THR A 273 2.81 -4.48 7.80
C THR A 273 4.24 -4.89 8.12
N HIS A 274 4.93 -4.06 8.89
CA HIS A 274 6.21 -4.40 9.47
C HIS A 274 5.98 -5.35 10.64
N ARG A 275 5.78 -6.62 10.37
CA ARG A 275 5.71 -7.63 11.43
C ARG A 275 7.09 -8.22 11.63
N ARG A 276 7.54 -8.27 12.89
CA ARG A 276 8.61 -9.18 13.27
C ARG A 276 8.27 -10.56 12.74
N GLY A 277 9.17 -11.14 11.95
CA GLY A 277 9.00 -12.48 11.42
C GLY A 277 8.03 -12.58 10.23
N MET A 278 8.18 -11.71 9.21
CA MET A 278 7.52 -11.93 7.94
C MET A 278 7.85 -13.33 7.42
N SER A 279 6.82 -14.15 7.17
CA SER A 279 7.03 -15.53 6.72
C SER A 279 7.78 -15.57 5.38
N PRO A 280 8.62 -16.59 5.13
CA PRO A 280 9.28 -16.77 3.84
C PRO A 280 8.32 -16.78 2.66
N ALA A 281 7.10 -17.30 2.84
CA ALA A 281 6.06 -17.32 1.81
C ALA A 281 5.56 -15.90 1.46
N VAL A 282 5.32 -15.05 2.46
CA VAL A 282 4.90 -13.65 2.25
C VAL A 282 6.00 -12.86 1.53
N ARG A 283 7.25 -13.03 1.95
CA ARG A 283 8.41 -12.38 1.31
C ARG A 283 8.54 -12.82 -0.15
N ALA A 284 8.52 -14.12 -0.42
CA ALA A 284 8.61 -14.67 -1.77
C ALA A 284 7.47 -14.15 -2.68
N TRP A 285 6.26 -13.95 -2.13
CA TRP A 285 5.15 -13.36 -2.85
C TRP A 285 5.39 -11.88 -3.19
N ILE A 286 5.87 -11.07 -2.21
CA ILE A 286 6.24 -9.67 -2.43
C ILE A 286 7.33 -9.53 -3.49
N ASP A 287 8.35 -10.37 -3.44
CA ASP A 287 9.47 -10.35 -4.39
C ASP A 287 9.00 -10.72 -5.79
N LEU A 288 8.20 -11.78 -5.95
CA LEU A 288 7.63 -12.17 -7.24
C LEU A 288 6.77 -11.06 -7.85
N LEU A 289 5.86 -10.45 -7.06
CA LEU A 289 5.07 -9.33 -7.52
C LEU A 289 5.95 -8.15 -7.93
N SER A 290 6.93 -7.80 -7.11
CA SER A 290 7.83 -6.67 -7.39
C SER A 290 8.62 -6.87 -8.68
N ASP A 291 9.17 -8.06 -8.89
CA ASP A 291 9.92 -8.41 -10.08
C ASP A 291 9.04 -8.44 -11.33
N ALA A 292 7.84 -8.97 -11.22
CA ALA A 292 6.89 -9.02 -12.32
C ALA A 292 6.44 -7.61 -12.74
N PHE A 293 6.07 -6.76 -11.79
CA PHE A 293 5.68 -5.39 -12.08
C PHE A 293 6.84 -4.52 -12.59
N SER A 294 8.09 -4.79 -12.18
CA SER A 294 9.25 -4.06 -12.72
C SER A 294 9.52 -4.34 -14.21
N ARG A 295 9.13 -5.53 -14.67
CA ARG A 295 9.26 -5.96 -16.07
C ARG A 295 8.01 -5.68 -16.90
N TRP A 296 6.93 -5.33 -16.22
CA TRP A 296 5.65 -5.08 -16.88
C TRP A 296 5.67 -3.69 -17.52
N SER A 297 5.95 -3.62 -18.81
CA SER A 297 5.91 -2.40 -19.60
C SER A 297 4.52 -2.25 -20.22
N PHE A 298 3.80 -1.18 -19.83
CA PHE A 298 2.66 -0.71 -20.60
C PHE A 298 3.10 0.40 -21.53
N PRO A 299 2.52 0.52 -22.72
CA PRO A 299 2.55 1.77 -23.44
C PRO A 299 1.86 2.82 -22.58
N LEU A 300 2.63 3.77 -22.09
CA LEU A 300 2.18 4.90 -21.27
C LEU A 300 1.48 5.94 -22.13
#